data_c8253b004f55e23f9a941db3e19f034e
#
_entry.id   c8253b004f55e23f9a941db3e19f034e
#
_cell.length_a   1.000
_cell.length_b   1.000
_cell.length_c   1.000
_cell.angle_alpha   90.00
_cell.angle_beta   90.00
_cell.angle_gamma   90.00
#
_symmetry.space_group_name_H-M   'P 1'
#
loop_
_entity.id
_entity.type
_entity.pdbx_description
1 polymer ?
#
loop_
_entity_poly.entity_id
_entity_poly.type
_entity_poly.pdbx_seq_one_letter_code
_entity_poly.pdbx_strand_id
1 'polypeptide(L)'
;MKYDLIIDSRPSEVVIALLKDGVLIELHKEKHDNDFSVGDIYLGRVRKNSPGLNASFVNVGYEKDGFLHYHDLGPKFRSFKKYTKKSIEKKINTASLKNFKQEDIIEKEGKINATLKGGDIILTQISKEPISTKGPRITTEISLAGRFMVLIPFSNKVSISQKINNNDEKNRLKKLINSIKPPGFGVIVRTVAQGKKVAELDRDLKNLYKKWQIISKKIKIKKPPAKILGELNRSSKILRDLLNEEFHNIYVNNSDLQTELKDYLARISPQHENMVKFYKKEKPIFQEFNVTKQIKSAFGKTVTIKKGTYLVIEHTEALHVIDINSGKKVDAKKDQEANALTVNLDAAEEVARQLRLRDMGGIIIVDFIDLKQEKNRKLLTEKMREAMANDKAKHQVLPPTKFGLIQITRQRVRPEMTIETEENCPMCSGNGKIDSSLLLIEQIERKINTLIQEHQNKIEIKTHPFVASYINKKEGWFSFSICKKWKKKYKRNIIISPDERLHLLQYSVKNN
;
A
#
# COMPACT_ATOMS: atom_id res chain seq x y z
N MET A 1 0.49 19.61 17.00
CA MET A 1 0.72 18.77 15.81
C MET A 1 -0.44 18.96 14.85
N LYS A 2 -0.18 19.12 13.55
CA LYS A 2 -1.23 19.38 12.55
C LYS A 2 -1.23 18.29 11.51
N TYR A 3 -2.39 17.64 11.33
CA TYR A 3 -2.57 16.65 10.25
C TYR A 3 -3.37 17.29 9.12
N ASP A 4 -2.88 17.15 7.90
CA ASP A 4 -3.58 17.51 6.67
C ASP A 4 -3.70 16.28 5.77
N LEU A 5 -4.87 16.09 5.16
CA LEU A 5 -5.13 15.01 4.20
C LEU A 5 -5.25 15.63 2.81
N ILE A 6 -4.40 15.22 1.90
CA ILE A 6 -4.40 15.71 0.52
C ILE A 6 -4.84 14.56 -0.38
N ILE A 7 -5.92 14.75 -1.10
CA ILE A 7 -6.55 13.72 -1.95
C ILE A 7 -6.50 14.18 -3.40
N ASP A 8 -5.76 13.44 -4.20
CA ASP A 8 -5.63 13.64 -5.64
C ASP A 8 -6.44 12.56 -6.37
N SER A 9 -7.64 12.94 -6.82
CA SER A 9 -8.50 12.06 -7.62
C SER A 9 -8.13 12.23 -9.09
N ARG A 10 -7.59 11.17 -9.69
CA ARG A 10 -7.19 11.06 -11.10
C ARG A 10 -8.18 10.16 -11.84
N PRO A 11 -8.19 10.15 -13.17
CA PRO A 11 -9.12 9.31 -13.93
C PRO A 11 -9.06 7.81 -13.62
N SER A 12 -7.87 7.27 -13.30
CA SER A 12 -7.65 5.84 -13.06
C SER A 12 -7.57 5.46 -11.58
N GLU A 13 -7.20 6.39 -10.71
CA GLU A 13 -6.92 6.12 -9.30
C GLU A 13 -7.13 7.35 -8.42
N VAL A 14 -7.35 7.12 -7.14
CA VAL A 14 -7.31 8.16 -6.10
C VAL A 14 -6.03 7.97 -5.29
N VAL A 15 -5.21 9.02 -5.20
CA VAL A 15 -3.99 9.01 -4.40
C VAL A 15 -4.19 9.90 -3.17
N ILE A 16 -3.92 9.36 -1.99
CA ILE A 16 -4.19 10.01 -0.71
C ILE A 16 -2.87 10.14 0.04
N ALA A 17 -2.49 11.37 0.35
CA ALA A 17 -1.31 11.69 1.14
C ALA A 17 -1.73 12.23 2.51
N LEU A 18 -1.22 11.62 3.58
CA LEU A 18 -1.35 12.12 4.94
C LEU A 18 -0.08 12.86 5.33
N LEU A 19 -0.23 14.14 5.64
CA LEU A 19 0.85 15.00 6.10
C LEU A 19 0.72 15.22 7.61
N LYS A 20 1.86 15.24 8.31
CA LYS A 20 1.98 15.69 9.69
C LYS A 20 2.96 16.86 9.74
N ASP A 21 2.50 18.03 10.15
CA ASP A 21 3.28 19.28 10.14
C ASP A 21 3.98 19.52 8.77
N GLY A 22 3.27 19.22 7.66
CA GLY A 22 3.77 19.34 6.29
C GLY A 22 4.66 18.18 5.80
N VAL A 23 5.00 17.21 6.64
CA VAL A 23 5.81 16.03 6.29
C VAL A 23 4.92 14.87 5.90
N LEU A 24 5.20 14.24 4.76
CA LEU A 24 4.48 13.06 4.27
C LEU A 24 4.77 11.85 5.16
N ILE A 25 3.73 11.32 5.81
CA ILE A 25 3.85 10.18 6.75
C ILE A 25 3.15 8.91 6.25
N GLU A 26 2.08 9.03 5.46
CA GLU A 26 1.41 7.90 4.80
C GLU A 26 1.03 8.29 3.37
N LEU A 27 1.13 7.34 2.44
CA LEU A 27 0.66 7.48 1.07
C LEU A 27 -0.19 6.26 0.73
N HIS A 28 -1.32 6.48 0.07
CA HIS A 28 -2.23 5.40 -0.31
C HIS A 28 -2.67 5.61 -1.75
N LYS A 29 -2.80 4.52 -2.49
CA LYS A 29 -3.41 4.49 -3.81
C LYS A 29 -4.65 3.60 -3.77
N GLU A 30 -5.71 4.03 -4.42
CA GLU A 30 -6.97 3.30 -4.53
C GLU A 30 -7.50 3.43 -5.95
N LYS A 31 -7.91 2.33 -6.56
CA LYS A 31 -8.63 2.38 -7.84
C LYS A 31 -10.07 2.84 -7.60
N HIS A 32 -10.69 3.48 -8.58
CA HIS A 32 -12.08 3.91 -8.46
C HIS A 32 -13.05 2.74 -8.25
N ASP A 33 -12.82 1.62 -8.92
CA ASP A 33 -13.59 0.38 -8.75
C ASP A 33 -12.88 -0.56 -7.77
N ASN A 34 -13.12 -0.35 -6.48
CA ASN A 34 -12.48 -1.12 -5.42
C ASN A 34 -13.42 -2.18 -4.87
N ASP A 35 -13.77 -3.17 -5.71
CA ASP A 35 -14.36 -4.41 -5.23
C ASP A 35 -13.30 -5.29 -4.55
N PHE A 36 -13.73 -6.08 -3.57
CA PHE A 36 -12.90 -7.00 -2.77
C PHE A 36 -11.90 -6.30 -1.83
N SER A 37 -12.21 -5.06 -1.41
CA SER A 37 -11.44 -4.36 -0.37
C SER A 37 -11.61 -5.02 1.01
N VAL A 38 -10.55 -4.94 1.84
CA VAL A 38 -10.62 -5.40 3.23
C VAL A 38 -11.82 -4.79 3.96
N GLY A 39 -12.67 -5.67 4.52
CA GLY A 39 -13.91 -5.29 5.20
C GLY A 39 -15.17 -5.48 4.36
N ASP A 40 -15.07 -5.57 3.04
CA ASP A 40 -16.20 -5.90 2.17
C ASP A 40 -16.83 -7.25 2.55
N ILE A 41 -18.16 -7.30 2.52
CA ILE A 41 -18.92 -8.50 2.90
C ILE A 41 -19.63 -9.06 1.67
N TYR A 42 -19.40 -10.35 1.42
CA TYR A 42 -19.96 -11.08 0.29
C TYR A 42 -20.80 -12.27 0.75
N LEU A 43 -21.82 -12.60 -0.01
CA LEU A 43 -22.50 -13.88 0.02
C LEU A 43 -21.79 -14.79 -0.98
N GLY A 44 -21.02 -15.75 -0.48
CA GLY A 44 -20.20 -16.65 -1.29
C GLY A 44 -20.78 -18.06 -1.36
N ARG A 45 -20.35 -18.81 -2.39
CA ARG A 45 -20.66 -20.24 -2.54
C ARG A 45 -19.37 -21.05 -2.45
N VAL A 46 -19.33 -22.01 -1.56
CA VAL A 46 -18.21 -22.95 -1.43
C VAL A 46 -18.07 -23.78 -2.70
N ARG A 47 -16.90 -23.72 -3.35
CA ARG A 47 -16.62 -24.53 -4.54
C ARG A 47 -16.07 -25.90 -4.14
N LYS A 48 -14.94 -25.89 -3.43
CA LYS A 48 -14.25 -27.12 -3.01
C LYS A 48 -13.49 -26.92 -1.71
N ASN A 49 -13.33 -28.00 -0.97
CA ASN A 49 -12.43 -28.08 0.17
C ASN A 49 -11.06 -28.63 -0.26
N SER A 50 -10.02 -28.18 0.43
CA SER A 50 -8.66 -28.70 0.32
C SER A 50 -8.20 -29.21 1.69
N PRO A 51 -8.35 -30.50 1.97
CA PRO A 51 -8.03 -31.07 3.28
C PRO A 51 -6.57 -30.89 3.68
N GLY A 52 -5.64 -31.02 2.72
CA GLY A 52 -4.21 -30.84 2.96
C GLY A 52 -3.81 -29.43 3.40
N LEU A 53 -4.63 -28.40 3.05
CA LEU A 53 -4.44 -27.02 3.50
C LEU A 53 -5.36 -26.66 4.67
N ASN A 54 -6.21 -27.58 5.12
CA ASN A 54 -7.31 -27.34 6.06
C ASN A 54 -8.12 -26.06 5.69
N ALA A 55 -8.43 -25.89 4.41
CA ALA A 55 -9.00 -24.68 3.84
C ALA A 55 -10.10 -25.00 2.83
N SER A 56 -10.87 -23.99 2.46
CA SER A 56 -11.92 -24.04 1.45
C SER A 56 -11.74 -22.92 0.43
N PHE A 57 -12.11 -23.19 -0.81
CA PHE A 57 -12.17 -22.23 -1.90
C PHE A 57 -13.63 -21.82 -2.10
N VAL A 58 -13.89 -20.52 -2.04
CA VAL A 58 -15.22 -19.93 -2.04
C VAL A 58 -15.36 -18.94 -3.19
N ASN A 59 -16.33 -19.15 -4.04
CA ASN A 59 -16.67 -18.18 -5.08
C ASN A 59 -17.37 -16.97 -4.45
N VAL A 60 -16.69 -15.84 -4.48
CA VAL A 60 -17.19 -14.52 -4.01
C VAL A 60 -17.45 -13.53 -5.16
N GLY A 61 -17.28 -14.00 -6.43
CA GLY A 61 -17.47 -13.19 -7.63
C GLY A 61 -16.18 -12.56 -8.19
N TYR A 62 -15.02 -12.87 -7.61
CA TYR A 62 -13.71 -12.51 -8.16
C TYR A 62 -13.24 -13.59 -9.16
N GLU A 63 -12.32 -13.26 -10.06
CA GLU A 63 -11.74 -14.21 -11.05
C GLU A 63 -11.18 -15.49 -10.40
N LYS A 64 -10.55 -15.33 -9.24
CA LYS A 64 -10.03 -16.44 -8.42
C LYS A 64 -10.86 -16.60 -7.17
N ASP A 65 -11.11 -17.85 -6.79
CA ASP A 65 -11.87 -18.14 -5.57
C ASP A 65 -11.19 -17.56 -4.32
N GLY A 66 -11.99 -17.08 -3.38
CA GLY A 66 -11.53 -16.62 -2.08
C GLY A 66 -11.00 -17.79 -1.24
N PHE A 67 -9.85 -17.60 -0.59
CA PHE A 67 -9.23 -18.58 0.29
C PHE A 67 -9.75 -18.43 1.72
N LEU A 68 -10.35 -19.49 2.26
CA LEU A 68 -10.92 -19.57 3.61
C LEU A 68 -10.23 -20.70 4.39
N HIS A 69 -9.29 -20.35 5.26
CA HIS A 69 -8.66 -21.32 6.15
C HIS A 69 -9.59 -21.68 7.32
N TYR A 70 -9.44 -22.87 7.91
CA TYR A 70 -10.27 -23.31 9.03
C TYR A 70 -10.28 -22.31 10.20
N HIS A 71 -9.12 -21.75 10.55
CA HIS A 71 -9.03 -20.75 11.62
C HIS A 71 -9.74 -19.41 11.29
N ASP A 72 -10.01 -19.14 10.01
CA ASP A 72 -10.74 -17.95 9.58
C ASP A 72 -12.28 -18.15 9.62
N LEU A 73 -12.76 -19.35 9.96
CA LEU A 73 -14.19 -19.60 10.19
C LEU A 73 -14.71 -18.91 11.45
N GLY A 74 -13.85 -18.82 12.48
CA GLY A 74 -14.22 -18.29 13.78
C GLY A 74 -15.20 -19.16 14.58
N PRO A 75 -15.24 -18.98 15.91
CA PRO A 75 -15.97 -19.86 16.80
C PRO A 75 -17.48 -19.88 16.56
N LYS A 76 -18.07 -18.80 16.05
CA LYS A 76 -19.53 -18.68 15.82
C LYS A 76 -19.98 -19.06 14.40
N PHE A 77 -19.12 -19.73 13.64
CA PHE A 77 -19.41 -20.10 12.25
C PHE A 77 -20.74 -20.83 12.07
N ARG A 78 -21.05 -21.82 12.92
CA ARG A 78 -22.32 -22.56 12.82
C ARG A 78 -23.55 -21.65 12.94
N SER A 79 -23.49 -20.68 13.85
CA SER A 79 -24.54 -19.68 14.02
C SER A 79 -24.69 -18.77 12.80
N PHE A 80 -23.57 -18.30 12.22
CA PHE A 80 -23.58 -17.53 10.97
C PHE A 80 -24.16 -18.34 9.80
N LYS A 81 -23.73 -19.59 9.63
CA LYS A 81 -24.24 -20.49 8.56
C LYS A 81 -25.74 -20.72 8.71
N LYS A 82 -26.21 -21.02 9.93
CA LYS A 82 -27.63 -21.18 10.24
C LYS A 82 -28.44 -19.92 9.96
N TYR A 83 -27.96 -18.79 10.38
CA TYR A 83 -28.60 -17.48 10.14
C TYR A 83 -28.70 -17.18 8.64
N THR A 84 -27.61 -17.35 7.90
CA THR A 84 -27.56 -17.13 6.46
C THR A 84 -28.57 -18.02 5.74
N LYS A 85 -28.55 -19.32 6.03
CA LYS A 85 -29.53 -20.30 5.45
C LYS A 85 -30.96 -19.92 5.72
N LYS A 86 -31.32 -19.67 6.98
CA LYS A 86 -32.69 -19.28 7.37
C LYS A 86 -33.13 -17.93 6.78
N SER A 87 -32.16 -16.98 6.59
CA SER A 87 -32.43 -15.69 5.96
C SER A 87 -32.75 -15.85 4.47
N ILE A 88 -32.00 -16.68 3.74
CA ILE A 88 -32.27 -17.02 2.33
C ILE A 88 -33.60 -17.70 2.18
N GLU A 89 -33.95 -18.63 3.07
CA GLU A 89 -35.24 -19.31 3.12
C GLU A 89 -36.39 -18.40 3.60
N LYS A 90 -36.13 -17.12 3.86
CA LYS A 90 -37.11 -16.15 4.39
C LYS A 90 -37.77 -16.53 5.73
N LYS A 91 -37.14 -17.46 6.48
CA LYS A 91 -37.61 -17.90 7.81
C LYS A 91 -37.25 -16.95 8.95
N ILE A 92 -36.41 -15.97 8.68
CA ILE A 92 -36.03 -14.90 9.62
C ILE A 92 -36.47 -13.58 9.03
N ASN A 93 -37.39 -12.87 9.70
CA ASN A 93 -37.93 -11.59 9.23
C ASN A 93 -37.29 -10.37 9.88
N THR A 94 -36.50 -10.55 10.91
CA THR A 94 -35.86 -9.46 11.66
C THR A 94 -34.33 -9.55 11.63
N ALA A 95 -33.68 -8.40 11.72
CA ALA A 95 -32.23 -8.32 11.93
C ALA A 95 -31.84 -8.49 13.42
N SER A 96 -32.82 -8.50 14.33
CA SER A 96 -32.59 -8.72 15.76
C SER A 96 -32.10 -10.14 16.01
N LEU A 97 -31.05 -10.26 16.83
CA LEU A 97 -30.50 -11.53 17.26
C LEU A 97 -31.00 -11.95 18.66
N LYS A 98 -31.91 -11.17 19.26
CA LYS A 98 -32.42 -11.40 20.64
C LYS A 98 -32.97 -12.82 20.84
N ASN A 99 -33.79 -13.28 19.90
CA ASN A 99 -34.46 -14.58 19.98
C ASN A 99 -33.84 -15.64 19.05
N PHE A 100 -32.65 -15.38 18.50
CA PHE A 100 -31.97 -16.32 17.64
C PHE A 100 -31.24 -17.36 18.47
N LYS A 101 -31.66 -18.62 18.35
CA LYS A 101 -30.98 -19.75 19.02
C LYS A 101 -29.65 -20.02 18.30
N GLN A 102 -28.57 -19.62 18.96
CA GLN A 102 -27.22 -19.86 18.47
C GLN A 102 -26.86 -21.33 18.48
N GLU A 103 -25.96 -21.74 17.61
CA GLU A 103 -25.35 -23.06 17.57
C GLU A 103 -24.10 -23.10 18.43
N ASP A 104 -23.65 -24.30 18.75
CA ASP A 104 -22.42 -24.54 19.48
C ASP A 104 -21.22 -23.99 18.72
N ILE A 105 -20.22 -23.60 19.46
CA ILE A 105 -18.96 -23.10 18.90
C ILE A 105 -18.21 -24.24 18.18
N ILE A 106 -17.46 -23.91 17.13
CA ILE A 106 -16.56 -24.90 16.51
C ILE A 106 -15.27 -25.00 17.33
N GLU A 107 -14.69 -26.18 17.32
CA GLU A 107 -13.40 -26.44 17.96
C GLU A 107 -12.29 -25.60 17.28
N LYS A 108 -11.30 -25.18 18.07
CA LYS A 108 -10.20 -24.35 17.56
C LYS A 108 -9.34 -25.09 16.54
N GLU A 109 -9.12 -26.38 16.71
CA GLU A 109 -8.26 -27.24 15.89
C GLU A 109 -9.03 -28.31 15.13
N GLY A 110 -10.18 -27.94 14.57
CA GLY A 110 -11.00 -28.85 13.79
C GLY A 110 -10.57 -28.97 12.32
N LYS A 111 -11.33 -29.78 11.59
CA LYS A 111 -11.11 -30.02 10.15
C LYS A 111 -12.17 -29.32 9.30
N ILE A 112 -11.74 -28.69 8.20
CA ILE A 112 -12.62 -27.94 7.29
C ILE A 112 -13.74 -28.83 6.72
N ASN A 113 -13.44 -30.07 6.36
CA ASN A 113 -14.42 -31.00 5.77
C ASN A 113 -15.55 -31.44 6.74
N ALA A 114 -15.30 -31.39 8.04
CA ALA A 114 -16.33 -31.66 9.04
C ALA A 114 -17.31 -30.49 9.21
N THR A 115 -16.92 -29.30 8.77
CA THR A 115 -17.65 -28.06 9.05
C THR A 115 -18.30 -27.45 7.81
N LEU A 116 -17.63 -27.53 6.65
CA LEU A 116 -18.07 -26.99 5.36
C LEU A 116 -18.16 -28.06 4.29
N LYS A 117 -19.18 -27.94 3.43
CA LYS A 117 -19.37 -28.78 2.26
C LYS A 117 -19.40 -27.97 0.98
N GLY A 118 -19.00 -28.57 -0.14
CA GLY A 118 -19.19 -27.99 -1.45
C GLY A 118 -20.64 -27.60 -1.70
N GLY A 119 -20.88 -26.44 -2.28
CA GLY A 119 -22.22 -25.90 -2.51
C GLY A 119 -22.82 -25.08 -1.35
N ASP A 120 -22.25 -25.13 -0.14
CA ASP A 120 -22.69 -24.29 0.98
C ASP A 120 -22.67 -22.82 0.63
N ILE A 121 -23.70 -22.09 1.02
CA ILE A 121 -23.77 -20.63 0.90
C ILE A 121 -23.42 -20.02 2.25
N ILE A 122 -22.41 -19.14 2.27
CA ILE A 122 -21.90 -18.55 3.48
C ILE A 122 -21.70 -17.05 3.33
N LEU A 123 -21.90 -16.33 4.43
CA LEU A 123 -21.53 -14.91 4.51
C LEU A 123 -20.05 -14.81 4.86
N THR A 124 -19.30 -14.07 4.05
CA THR A 124 -17.85 -13.91 4.19
C THR A 124 -17.46 -12.46 4.17
N GLN A 125 -16.35 -12.14 4.82
CA GLN A 125 -15.73 -10.82 4.81
C GLN A 125 -14.30 -10.91 4.28
N ILE A 126 -13.90 -9.96 3.46
CA ILE A 126 -12.52 -9.87 2.94
C ILE A 126 -11.58 -9.51 4.10
N SER A 127 -10.61 -10.37 4.39
CA SER A 127 -9.57 -10.14 5.40
C SER A 127 -8.25 -9.67 4.80
N LYS A 128 -7.95 -10.06 3.53
CA LYS A 128 -6.85 -9.53 2.72
C LYS A 128 -7.32 -9.41 1.28
N GLU A 129 -6.93 -8.32 0.65
CA GLU A 129 -7.21 -8.05 -0.77
C GLU A 129 -6.51 -9.08 -1.67
N PRO A 130 -7.04 -9.34 -2.87
CA PRO A 130 -6.37 -10.20 -3.82
C PRO A 130 -5.02 -9.61 -4.23
N ILE A 131 -4.00 -10.45 -4.38
CA ILE A 131 -2.65 -10.02 -4.74
C ILE A 131 -2.15 -10.87 -5.92
N SER A 132 -1.75 -10.23 -7.01
CA SER A 132 -1.20 -10.88 -8.19
C SER A 132 -2.12 -12.04 -8.67
N THR A 133 -1.63 -13.26 -8.70
CA THR A 133 -2.35 -14.45 -9.16
C THR A 133 -3.24 -15.12 -8.11
N LYS A 134 -3.30 -14.59 -6.87
CA LYS A 134 -4.04 -15.19 -5.75
C LYS A 134 -5.35 -14.47 -5.50
N GLY A 135 -6.42 -15.24 -5.26
CA GLY A 135 -7.71 -14.71 -4.82
C GLY A 135 -7.65 -14.08 -3.41
N PRO A 136 -8.72 -13.36 -3.01
CA PRO A 136 -8.76 -12.71 -1.70
C PRO A 136 -8.74 -13.73 -0.56
N ARG A 137 -8.12 -13.38 0.57
CA ARG A 137 -8.32 -14.14 1.81
C ARG A 137 -9.60 -13.67 2.48
N ILE A 138 -10.43 -14.61 2.88
CA ILE A 138 -11.72 -14.33 3.47
C ILE A 138 -11.87 -14.95 4.86
N THR A 139 -12.77 -14.39 5.66
CA THR A 139 -13.16 -14.89 6.97
C THR A 139 -14.69 -14.95 7.08
N THR A 140 -15.21 -15.79 7.96
CA THR A 140 -16.62 -15.78 8.33
C THR A 140 -16.88 -15.11 9.69
N GLU A 141 -15.84 -14.62 10.36
CA GLU A 141 -15.96 -13.74 11.53
C GLU A 141 -16.31 -12.32 11.09
N ILE A 142 -17.59 -12.09 10.84
CA ILE A 142 -18.08 -10.77 10.39
C ILE A 142 -17.92 -9.76 11.52
N SER A 143 -17.26 -8.65 11.20
CA SER A 143 -17.08 -7.51 12.09
C SER A 143 -17.40 -6.21 11.38
N LEU A 144 -18.17 -5.34 12.03
CA LEU A 144 -18.58 -4.05 11.49
C LEU A 144 -17.82 -2.95 12.20
N ALA A 145 -16.86 -2.34 11.51
CA ALA A 145 -16.01 -1.31 12.07
C ALA A 145 -16.68 0.07 12.03
N GLY A 146 -16.79 0.70 13.20
CA GLY A 146 -17.16 2.08 13.42
C GLY A 146 -15.96 2.93 13.80
N ARG A 147 -16.24 4.19 14.16
CA ARG A 147 -15.22 5.11 14.65
C ARG A 147 -14.74 4.74 16.04
N PHE A 148 -15.66 4.53 16.97
CA PHE A 148 -15.38 4.31 18.39
C PHE A 148 -15.41 2.83 18.76
N MET A 149 -16.08 1.99 17.99
CA MET A 149 -16.26 0.58 18.31
C MET A 149 -16.37 -0.32 17.08
N VAL A 150 -16.24 -1.63 17.32
CA VAL A 150 -16.50 -2.67 16.34
C VAL A 150 -17.66 -3.52 16.84
N LEU A 151 -18.70 -3.72 16.03
CA LEU A 151 -19.86 -4.54 16.34
C LEU A 151 -19.67 -5.95 15.80
N ILE A 152 -19.87 -6.96 16.65
CA ILE A 152 -19.68 -8.39 16.32
C ILE A 152 -21.00 -9.13 16.53
N PRO A 153 -21.64 -9.63 15.46
CA PRO A 153 -22.84 -10.43 15.58
C PRO A 153 -22.58 -11.77 16.30
N PHE A 154 -23.60 -12.34 16.90
CA PHE A 154 -23.58 -13.62 17.62
C PHE A 154 -22.61 -13.69 18.81
N SER A 155 -22.26 -12.54 19.38
CA SER A 155 -21.44 -12.42 20.57
C SER A 155 -22.19 -11.62 21.64
N ASN A 156 -21.83 -11.80 22.91
CA ASN A 156 -22.33 -10.94 24.01
C ASN A 156 -21.18 -10.22 24.73
N LYS A 157 -19.94 -10.48 24.32
CA LYS A 157 -18.74 -9.97 25.00
C LYS A 157 -18.51 -8.49 24.68
N VAL A 158 -18.25 -7.70 25.70
CA VAL A 158 -17.73 -6.33 25.56
C VAL A 158 -16.25 -6.34 25.93
N SER A 159 -15.41 -5.99 24.98
CA SER A 159 -13.96 -5.89 25.13
C SER A 159 -13.51 -4.44 24.95
N ILE A 160 -12.54 -4.00 25.74
CA ILE A 160 -11.97 -2.66 25.66
C ILE A 160 -10.53 -2.75 25.13
N SER A 161 -10.13 -1.81 24.30
CA SER A 161 -8.75 -1.73 23.78
C SER A 161 -7.74 -1.73 24.93
N GLN A 162 -6.72 -2.57 24.80
CA GLN A 162 -5.63 -2.65 25.79
C GLN A 162 -4.80 -1.35 25.88
N LYS A 163 -4.82 -0.53 24.81
CA LYS A 163 -4.13 0.78 24.76
C LYS A 163 -4.79 1.85 25.67
N ILE A 164 -5.97 1.62 26.22
CA ILE A 164 -6.58 2.48 27.25
C ILE A 164 -6.00 2.03 28.58
N ASN A 165 -5.17 2.83 29.22
CA ASN A 165 -4.48 2.43 30.47
C ASN A 165 -5.29 2.73 31.72
N ASN A 166 -6.17 3.73 31.69
CA ASN A 166 -6.98 4.14 32.84
C ASN A 166 -8.09 3.10 33.14
N ASN A 167 -8.05 2.47 34.29
CA ASN A 167 -9.01 1.45 34.73
C ASN A 167 -10.42 1.99 34.96
N ASP A 168 -10.55 3.21 35.49
CA ASP A 168 -11.86 3.84 35.73
C ASP A 168 -12.58 4.10 34.41
N GLU A 169 -11.84 4.57 33.42
CA GLU A 169 -12.35 4.77 32.06
C GLU A 169 -12.73 3.44 31.37
N LYS A 170 -11.93 2.39 31.55
CA LYS A 170 -12.30 1.05 31.07
C LYS A 170 -13.62 0.58 31.68
N ASN A 171 -13.78 0.74 32.98
CA ASN A 171 -14.99 0.33 33.70
C ASN A 171 -16.20 1.20 33.29
N ARG A 172 -16.02 2.51 33.13
CA ARG A 172 -17.03 3.44 32.63
C ARG A 172 -17.53 3.00 31.26
N LEU A 173 -16.59 2.83 30.29
CA LEU A 173 -16.92 2.41 28.92
C LEU A 173 -17.60 1.04 28.88
N LYS A 174 -17.12 0.07 29.67
CA LYS A 174 -17.69 -1.27 29.76
C LYS A 174 -19.14 -1.27 30.26
N LYS A 175 -19.41 -0.54 31.37
CA LYS A 175 -20.77 -0.38 31.93
C LYS A 175 -21.70 0.27 30.90
N LEU A 176 -21.25 1.37 30.31
CA LEU A 176 -22.02 2.14 29.35
C LEU A 176 -22.36 1.33 28.09
N ILE A 177 -21.38 0.66 27.46
CA ILE A 177 -21.63 -0.13 26.26
C ILE A 177 -22.53 -1.32 26.55
N ASN A 178 -22.40 -1.96 27.71
CA ASN A 178 -23.32 -3.03 28.10
C ASN A 178 -24.78 -2.57 28.22
N SER A 179 -25.04 -1.32 28.63
CA SER A 179 -26.40 -0.79 28.75
C SER A 179 -27.04 -0.41 27.42
N ILE A 180 -26.24 -0.06 26.38
CA ILE A 180 -26.78 0.41 25.10
C ILE A 180 -26.65 -0.58 23.95
N LYS A 181 -25.82 -1.63 24.09
CA LYS A 181 -25.60 -2.60 22.99
C LYS A 181 -26.84 -3.42 22.68
N PRO A 182 -27.13 -3.71 21.41
CA PRO A 182 -28.24 -4.57 21.05
C PRO A 182 -28.00 -6.02 21.51
N PRO A 183 -29.05 -6.75 21.94
CA PRO A 183 -28.91 -8.14 22.34
C PRO A 183 -28.40 -9.05 21.20
N GLY A 184 -27.51 -9.98 21.55
CA GLY A 184 -26.90 -10.91 20.58
C GLY A 184 -25.70 -10.32 19.84
N PHE A 185 -25.24 -9.13 20.22
CA PHE A 185 -24.05 -8.50 19.67
C PHE A 185 -22.98 -8.27 20.74
N GLY A 186 -21.75 -8.56 20.36
CA GLY A 186 -20.54 -8.14 21.08
C GLY A 186 -20.02 -6.81 20.56
N VAL A 187 -19.22 -6.14 21.37
CA VAL A 187 -18.61 -4.86 21.03
C VAL A 187 -17.14 -4.85 21.45
N ILE A 188 -16.27 -4.43 20.54
CA ILE A 188 -14.89 -4.07 20.87
C ILE A 188 -14.79 -2.54 20.86
N VAL A 189 -14.47 -1.96 22.00
CA VAL A 189 -14.30 -0.51 22.15
C VAL A 189 -12.87 -0.13 21.76
N ARG A 190 -12.75 0.84 20.83
CA ARG A 190 -11.47 1.32 20.30
C ARG A 190 -10.89 2.40 21.22
N THR A 191 -9.58 2.66 21.09
CA THR A 191 -8.87 3.67 21.91
C THR A 191 -9.46 5.07 21.74
N VAL A 192 -9.91 5.44 20.54
CA VAL A 192 -10.53 6.76 20.26
C VAL A 192 -11.86 6.99 20.96
N ALA A 193 -12.43 5.97 21.62
CA ALA A 193 -13.64 6.11 22.45
C ALA A 193 -13.35 6.71 23.85
N GLN A 194 -12.08 6.79 24.23
CA GLN A 194 -11.68 7.35 25.52
C GLN A 194 -12.16 8.80 25.67
N GLY A 195 -12.78 9.13 26.80
CA GLY A 195 -13.30 10.47 27.10
C GLY A 195 -14.55 10.88 26.30
N LYS A 196 -15.06 10.03 25.39
CA LYS A 196 -16.22 10.40 24.57
C LYS A 196 -17.53 10.33 25.32
N LYS A 197 -18.48 11.21 24.93
CA LYS A 197 -19.81 11.31 25.53
C LYS A 197 -20.69 10.11 25.10
N VAL A 198 -21.65 9.77 25.94
CA VAL A 198 -22.63 8.67 25.67
C VAL A 198 -23.30 8.83 24.31
N ALA A 199 -23.73 10.04 23.98
CA ALA A 199 -24.43 10.32 22.72
C ALA A 199 -23.61 10.03 21.48
N GLU A 200 -22.29 10.23 21.52
CA GLU A 200 -21.39 9.92 20.40
C GLU A 200 -21.24 8.40 20.21
N LEU A 201 -21.07 7.68 21.33
CA LEU A 201 -20.94 6.22 21.34
C LEU A 201 -22.24 5.54 20.92
N ASP A 202 -23.40 6.01 21.39
CA ASP A 202 -24.72 5.49 21.00
C ASP A 202 -24.99 5.73 19.50
N ARG A 203 -24.64 6.90 18.98
CA ARG A 203 -24.76 7.21 17.53
C ARG A 203 -23.93 6.25 16.67
N ASP A 204 -22.67 5.99 17.06
CA ASP A 204 -21.79 5.07 16.35
C ASP A 204 -22.38 3.64 16.36
N LEU A 205 -22.85 3.20 17.53
CA LEU A 205 -23.46 1.88 17.68
C LEU A 205 -24.75 1.73 16.86
N LYS A 206 -25.61 2.73 16.83
CA LYS A 206 -26.82 2.76 15.99
C LYS A 206 -26.49 2.68 14.50
N ASN A 207 -25.43 3.39 14.06
CA ASN A 207 -24.97 3.32 12.67
C ASN A 207 -24.44 1.92 12.31
N LEU A 208 -23.71 1.27 13.22
CA LEU A 208 -23.24 -0.11 13.02
C LEU A 208 -24.41 -1.10 12.97
N TYR A 209 -25.40 -0.93 13.82
CA TYR A 209 -26.60 -1.78 13.79
C TYR A 209 -27.40 -1.59 12.49
N LYS A 210 -27.51 -0.37 11.97
CA LYS A 210 -28.10 -0.11 10.63
C LYS A 210 -27.36 -0.86 9.52
N LYS A 211 -26.01 -0.89 9.56
CA LYS A 211 -25.22 -1.71 8.61
C LYS A 211 -25.63 -3.20 8.68
N TRP A 212 -25.77 -3.75 9.89
CA TRP A 212 -26.24 -5.12 10.07
C TRP A 212 -27.66 -5.34 9.53
N GLN A 213 -28.56 -4.39 9.72
CA GLN A 213 -29.91 -4.45 9.14
C GLN A 213 -29.87 -4.51 7.61
N ILE A 214 -29.01 -3.74 6.98
CA ILE A 214 -28.79 -3.76 5.52
C ILE A 214 -28.28 -5.17 5.09
N ILE A 215 -27.30 -5.74 5.79
CA ILE A 215 -26.78 -7.08 5.55
C ILE A 215 -27.92 -8.11 5.62
N SER A 216 -28.66 -8.11 6.72
CA SER A 216 -29.80 -9.01 6.94
C SER A 216 -30.85 -8.92 5.83
N LYS A 217 -31.14 -7.71 5.34
CA LYS A 217 -32.08 -7.45 4.25
C LYS A 217 -31.55 -7.98 2.91
N LYS A 218 -30.28 -7.70 2.59
CA LYS A 218 -29.68 -8.08 1.32
C LYS A 218 -29.44 -9.59 1.18
N ILE A 219 -29.13 -10.32 2.26
CA ILE A 219 -28.99 -11.79 2.23
C ILE A 219 -30.29 -12.47 1.72
N LYS A 220 -31.45 -11.89 1.99
CA LYS A 220 -32.76 -12.43 1.57
C LYS A 220 -33.04 -12.25 0.08
N ILE A 221 -32.39 -11.28 -0.56
CA ILE A 221 -32.72 -10.82 -1.92
C ILE A 221 -31.63 -11.24 -2.91
N LYS A 222 -30.36 -11.19 -2.49
CA LYS A 222 -29.23 -11.41 -3.39
C LYS A 222 -28.92 -12.91 -3.55
N LYS A 223 -28.58 -13.31 -4.77
CA LYS A 223 -28.10 -14.67 -5.08
C LYS A 223 -26.56 -14.69 -5.06
N PRO A 224 -25.92 -15.75 -4.48
CA PRO A 224 -24.46 -15.86 -4.48
C PRO A 224 -23.90 -16.20 -5.88
N PRO A 225 -22.72 -15.70 -6.27
CA PRO A 225 -21.91 -14.74 -5.50
C PRO A 225 -22.45 -13.33 -5.59
N ALA A 226 -22.45 -12.58 -4.46
CA ALA A 226 -22.91 -11.21 -4.46
C ALA A 226 -22.27 -10.36 -3.36
N LYS A 227 -21.94 -9.10 -3.66
CA LYS A 227 -21.54 -8.10 -2.66
C LYS A 227 -22.76 -7.70 -1.83
N ILE A 228 -22.67 -7.91 -0.53
CA ILE A 228 -23.75 -7.63 0.44
C ILE A 228 -23.56 -6.24 1.04
N LEU A 229 -22.34 -5.93 1.49
CA LEU A 229 -21.99 -4.63 2.03
C LEU A 229 -20.58 -4.24 1.57
N GLY A 230 -20.44 -3.08 0.95
CA GLY A 230 -19.15 -2.46 0.71
C GLY A 230 -18.64 -1.77 1.96
N GLU A 231 -17.35 -1.87 2.21
CA GLU A 231 -16.67 -1.05 3.20
C GLU A 231 -16.48 0.37 2.65
N LEU A 232 -16.19 1.31 3.52
CA LEU A 232 -15.89 2.68 3.15
C LEU A 232 -14.70 2.73 2.17
N ASN A 233 -14.69 3.73 1.27
CA ASN A 233 -13.50 4.04 0.48
C ASN A 233 -12.31 4.39 1.38
N ARG A 234 -11.12 4.42 0.80
CA ARG A 234 -9.88 4.60 1.57
C ARG A 234 -9.83 5.92 2.32
N SER A 235 -10.27 6.99 1.67
CA SER A 235 -10.33 8.33 2.27
C SER A 235 -11.20 8.33 3.53
N SER A 236 -12.42 7.79 3.44
CA SER A 236 -13.34 7.68 4.57
C SER A 236 -12.82 6.72 5.66
N LYS A 237 -12.12 5.63 5.30
CA LYS A 237 -11.45 4.75 6.29
C LYS A 237 -10.37 5.49 7.07
N ILE A 238 -9.53 6.28 6.38
CA ILE A 238 -8.49 7.08 7.01
C ILE A 238 -9.11 8.08 7.98
N LEU A 239 -10.17 8.77 7.57
CA LEU A 239 -10.90 9.70 8.45
C LEU A 239 -11.51 8.99 9.66
N ARG A 240 -12.18 7.85 9.45
CA ARG A 240 -12.73 7.05 10.55
C ARG A 240 -11.67 6.70 11.60
N ASP A 241 -10.47 6.35 11.14
CA ASP A 241 -9.43 5.76 11.98
C ASP A 241 -8.46 6.79 12.59
N LEU A 242 -8.31 7.96 11.96
CA LEU A 242 -7.33 8.98 12.34
C LEU A 242 -7.93 10.29 12.79
N LEU A 243 -9.20 10.59 12.45
CA LEU A 243 -9.79 11.88 12.74
C LEU A 243 -9.78 12.16 14.25
N ASN A 244 -9.03 13.16 14.67
CA ASN A 244 -8.93 13.67 16.04
C ASN A 244 -8.91 15.21 15.98
N GLU A 245 -8.72 15.87 17.12
CA GLU A 245 -8.66 17.32 17.24
C GLU A 245 -7.41 17.95 16.57
N GLU A 246 -6.41 17.13 16.26
CA GLU A 246 -5.17 17.58 15.57
C GLU A 246 -5.34 17.65 14.05
N PHE A 247 -6.45 17.13 13.50
CA PHE A 247 -6.76 17.27 12.07
C PHE A 247 -7.21 18.68 11.74
N HIS A 248 -6.57 19.28 10.70
CA HIS A 248 -6.82 20.67 10.31
C HIS A 248 -7.60 20.77 9.01
N ASN A 249 -7.12 20.15 7.94
CA ASN A 249 -7.73 20.30 6.62
C ASN A 249 -7.72 18.98 5.85
N ILE A 250 -8.70 18.86 4.97
CA ILE A 250 -8.84 17.81 3.97
C ILE A 250 -9.02 18.48 2.63
N TYR A 251 -8.01 18.43 1.78
CA TYR A 251 -8.07 19.02 0.44
C TYR A 251 -8.34 17.94 -0.59
N VAL A 252 -9.28 18.18 -1.48
CA VAL A 252 -9.67 17.25 -2.54
C VAL A 252 -9.95 18.01 -3.84
N ASN A 253 -9.47 17.48 -4.97
CA ASN A 253 -9.62 18.06 -6.30
C ASN A 253 -10.80 17.51 -7.12
N ASN A 254 -11.69 16.73 -6.49
CA ASN A 254 -12.90 16.18 -7.11
C ASN A 254 -14.12 16.55 -6.29
N SER A 255 -15.15 17.11 -6.95
CA SER A 255 -16.36 17.64 -6.31
C SER A 255 -17.24 16.54 -5.69
N ASP A 256 -17.35 15.39 -6.37
CA ASP A 256 -18.20 14.30 -5.93
C ASP A 256 -17.60 13.64 -4.67
N LEU A 257 -16.27 13.44 -4.69
CA LEU A 257 -15.54 12.94 -3.53
C LEU A 257 -15.58 13.94 -2.37
N GLN A 258 -15.54 15.26 -2.64
CA GLN A 258 -15.74 16.27 -1.60
C GLN A 258 -17.10 16.11 -0.92
N THR A 259 -18.15 15.99 -1.70
CA THR A 259 -19.52 15.83 -1.20
C THR A 259 -19.64 14.55 -0.36
N GLU A 260 -19.12 13.43 -0.87
CA GLU A 260 -19.10 12.16 -0.14
C GLU A 260 -18.39 12.27 1.21
N LEU A 261 -17.22 12.92 1.26
CA LEU A 261 -16.45 13.11 2.49
C LEU A 261 -17.15 14.04 3.49
N LYS A 262 -17.81 15.12 3.01
CA LYS A 262 -18.64 15.99 3.84
C LYS A 262 -19.81 15.23 4.45
N ASP A 263 -20.57 14.50 3.63
CA ASP A 263 -21.69 13.68 4.10
C ASP A 263 -21.24 12.61 5.10
N TYR A 264 -20.05 12.05 4.88
CA TYR A 264 -19.48 11.11 5.83
C TYR A 264 -19.14 11.77 7.16
N LEU A 265 -18.47 12.94 7.15
CA LEU A 265 -18.13 13.69 8.36
C LEU A 265 -19.35 14.22 9.08
N ALA A 266 -20.37 14.71 8.37
CA ALA A 266 -21.65 15.14 8.95
C ALA A 266 -22.30 14.03 9.81
N ARG A 267 -22.14 12.77 9.39
CA ARG A 267 -22.67 11.61 10.12
C ARG A 267 -21.84 11.21 11.32
N ILE A 268 -20.50 11.27 11.25
CA ILE A 268 -19.62 10.75 12.30
C ILE A 268 -19.07 11.84 13.23
N SER A 269 -18.95 13.07 12.75
CA SER A 269 -18.35 14.19 13.48
C SER A 269 -18.73 15.53 12.84
N PRO A 270 -19.97 16.02 13.02
CA PRO A 270 -20.48 17.19 12.32
C PRO A 270 -19.61 18.45 12.46
N GLN A 271 -18.96 18.62 13.61
CA GLN A 271 -18.05 19.75 13.88
C GLN A 271 -16.83 19.81 12.93
N HIS A 272 -16.51 18.69 12.25
CA HIS A 272 -15.37 18.60 11.35
C HIS A 272 -15.74 18.64 9.85
N GLU A 273 -17.01 18.83 9.51
CA GLU A 273 -17.47 18.87 8.12
C GLU A 273 -16.78 19.98 7.31
N ASN A 274 -16.62 21.16 7.91
CA ASN A 274 -15.99 22.32 7.27
C ASN A 274 -14.48 22.17 7.00
N MET A 275 -13.85 21.10 7.50
CA MET A 275 -12.45 20.80 7.19
C MET A 275 -12.25 20.32 5.75
N VAL A 276 -13.32 19.84 5.07
CA VAL A 276 -13.23 19.35 3.70
C VAL A 276 -13.30 20.52 2.73
N LYS A 277 -12.17 20.84 2.12
CA LYS A 277 -11.99 21.96 1.20
C LYS A 277 -11.82 21.47 -0.24
N PHE A 278 -12.54 22.09 -1.16
CA PHE A 278 -12.34 21.84 -2.58
C PHE A 278 -11.12 22.60 -3.08
N TYR A 279 -10.24 21.89 -3.78
CA TYR A 279 -9.07 22.47 -4.40
C TYR A 279 -9.35 22.84 -5.85
N LYS A 280 -9.29 24.15 -6.19
CA LYS A 280 -9.69 24.70 -7.50
C LYS A 280 -8.52 25.26 -8.34
N LYS A 281 -7.30 25.26 -7.81
CA LYS A 281 -6.16 25.85 -8.52
C LYS A 281 -5.74 25.00 -9.72
N GLU A 282 -5.18 25.60 -10.76
CA GLU A 282 -4.64 24.92 -11.95
C GLU A 282 -3.40 24.06 -11.62
N LYS A 283 -2.56 24.53 -10.68
CA LYS A 283 -1.39 23.79 -10.25
C LYS A 283 -1.81 22.45 -9.62
N PRO A 284 -1.20 21.30 -10.01
CA PRO A 284 -1.54 20.02 -9.43
C PRO A 284 -1.48 20.02 -7.91
N ILE A 285 -2.51 19.43 -7.26
CA ILE A 285 -2.68 19.51 -5.80
C ILE A 285 -1.44 18.98 -5.04
N PHE A 286 -0.83 17.89 -5.48
CA PHE A 286 0.39 17.34 -4.84
C PHE A 286 1.62 18.21 -5.01
N GLN A 287 1.69 19.03 -6.07
CA GLN A 287 2.76 20.01 -6.24
C GLN A 287 2.54 21.21 -5.31
N GLU A 288 1.30 21.68 -5.14
CA GLU A 288 0.97 22.79 -4.26
C GLU A 288 1.37 22.51 -2.81
N PHE A 289 1.04 21.29 -2.32
CA PHE A 289 1.38 20.87 -0.96
C PHE A 289 2.76 20.21 -0.83
N ASN A 290 3.63 20.36 -1.83
CA ASN A 290 4.99 19.80 -1.85
C ASN A 290 5.05 18.25 -1.69
N VAL A 291 3.95 17.55 -1.93
CA VAL A 291 3.86 16.10 -1.81
C VAL A 291 4.66 15.40 -2.91
N THR A 292 4.58 15.90 -4.15
CA THR A 292 5.33 15.33 -5.30
C THR A 292 6.84 15.28 -5.04
N LYS A 293 7.42 16.35 -4.47
CA LYS A 293 8.84 16.39 -4.14
C LYS A 293 9.19 15.39 -3.05
N GLN A 294 8.33 15.30 -2.02
CA GLN A 294 8.53 14.35 -0.93
C GLN A 294 8.40 12.89 -1.39
N ILE A 295 7.47 12.57 -2.32
CA ILE A 295 7.38 11.24 -2.93
C ILE A 295 8.69 10.91 -3.65
N LYS A 296 9.18 11.81 -4.52
CA LYS A 296 10.45 11.58 -5.26
C LYS A 296 11.63 11.30 -4.31
N SER A 297 11.75 12.04 -3.22
CA SER A 297 12.85 11.86 -2.26
C SER A 297 12.68 10.67 -1.34
N ALA A 298 11.43 10.21 -1.09
CA ALA A 298 11.14 9.16 -0.12
C ALA A 298 11.03 7.75 -0.72
N PHE A 299 10.91 7.59 -2.05
CA PHE A 299 10.74 6.28 -2.69
C PHE A 299 11.97 5.81 -3.47
N GLY A 300 13.03 6.59 -3.52
CA GLY A 300 14.31 6.15 -4.08
C GLY A 300 14.98 5.04 -3.26
N LYS A 301 15.97 4.37 -3.85
CA LYS A 301 16.83 3.41 -3.16
C LYS A 301 17.54 4.06 -1.96
N THR A 302 17.98 5.31 -2.15
CA THR A 302 18.63 6.13 -1.11
C THR A 302 17.65 7.19 -0.60
N VAL A 303 17.45 7.24 0.70
CA VAL A 303 16.59 8.21 1.39
C VAL A 303 17.41 9.10 2.30
N THR A 304 17.48 10.38 1.96
CA THR A 304 18.22 11.36 2.77
C THR A 304 17.42 11.80 3.98
N ILE A 305 18.06 11.78 5.15
CA ILE A 305 17.54 12.26 6.42
C ILE A 305 18.12 13.66 6.70
N LYS A 306 17.76 14.24 7.83
CA LYS A 306 18.32 15.52 8.31
C LYS A 306 19.85 15.43 8.43
N LYS A 307 20.52 16.56 8.14
CA LYS A 307 21.98 16.74 8.30
C LYS A 307 22.87 15.86 7.38
N GLY A 308 22.34 15.33 6.27
CA GLY A 308 23.13 14.59 5.29
C GLY A 308 23.29 13.09 5.60
N THR A 309 22.74 12.58 6.68
CA THR A 309 22.54 11.16 6.95
C THR A 309 21.59 10.58 5.91
N TYR A 310 21.81 9.36 5.47
CA TYR A 310 20.91 8.71 4.52
C TYR A 310 20.74 7.20 4.82
N LEU A 311 19.59 6.67 4.42
CA LEU A 311 19.29 5.25 4.41
C LEU A 311 19.48 4.68 3.01
N VAL A 312 19.99 3.48 2.91
CA VAL A 312 19.93 2.66 1.69
C VAL A 312 18.95 1.53 1.95
N ILE A 313 17.89 1.46 1.15
CA ILE A 313 16.80 0.49 1.32
C ILE A 313 16.85 -0.49 0.16
N GLU A 314 17.05 -1.78 0.45
CA GLU A 314 17.11 -2.84 -0.52
C GLU A 314 16.09 -3.94 -0.21
N HIS A 315 15.58 -4.54 -1.27
CA HIS A 315 14.61 -5.64 -1.20
C HIS A 315 15.28 -6.91 -1.73
N THR A 316 15.24 -7.95 -0.93
CA THR A 316 15.59 -9.29 -1.37
C THR A 316 14.32 -10.13 -1.52
N GLU A 317 14.43 -11.35 -2.03
CA GLU A 317 13.28 -12.25 -2.15
C GLU A 317 12.58 -12.53 -0.80
N ALA A 318 13.33 -12.61 0.29
CA ALA A 318 12.84 -13.05 1.60
C ALA A 318 12.68 -11.93 2.63
N LEU A 319 13.47 -10.87 2.55
CA LEU A 319 13.54 -9.83 3.57
C LEU A 319 13.94 -8.46 2.99
N HIS A 320 13.76 -7.43 3.79
CA HIS A 320 14.20 -6.07 3.48
C HIS A 320 15.44 -5.76 4.31
N VAL A 321 16.40 -5.06 3.72
CA VAL A 321 17.61 -4.59 4.38
C VAL A 321 17.67 -3.07 4.32
N ILE A 322 17.98 -2.45 5.43
CA ILE A 322 18.14 -0.99 5.55
C ILE A 322 19.50 -0.72 6.17
N ASP A 323 20.38 -0.08 5.40
CA ASP A 323 21.71 0.36 5.85
C ASP A 323 21.69 1.86 6.16
N ILE A 324 22.36 2.26 7.24
CA ILE A 324 22.38 3.64 7.74
C ILE A 324 23.79 4.23 7.58
N ASN A 325 23.85 5.33 6.85
CA ASN A 325 25.07 6.06 6.56
C ASN A 325 25.06 7.45 7.19
N SER A 326 26.11 7.80 7.95
CA SER A 326 26.22 9.10 8.64
C SER A 326 26.42 10.29 7.70
N GLY A 327 26.86 10.04 6.46
CA GLY A 327 27.19 11.10 5.51
C GLY A 327 28.43 11.93 5.92
N LYS A 328 28.54 13.15 5.37
CA LYS A 328 29.74 14.00 5.56
C LYS A 328 29.71 14.84 6.86
N LYS A 329 28.64 14.86 7.63
CA LYS A 329 28.48 15.70 8.82
C LYS A 329 28.59 14.90 10.10
N VAL A 330 29.82 14.67 10.52
CA VAL A 330 30.15 14.31 11.91
C VAL A 330 30.40 15.61 12.67
N ASP A 331 29.74 15.81 13.83
CA ASP A 331 30.01 16.98 14.67
C ASP A 331 31.38 16.80 15.33
N ALA A 332 32.33 17.62 14.89
CA ALA A 332 33.72 17.54 15.36
C ALA A 332 33.89 17.79 16.88
N LYS A 333 32.83 18.32 17.55
CA LYS A 333 32.84 18.59 18.99
C LYS A 333 32.34 17.41 19.82
N LYS A 334 31.77 16.38 19.19
CA LYS A 334 31.25 15.18 19.86
C LYS A 334 32.21 14.02 19.64
N ASP A 335 32.27 13.11 20.61
CA ASP A 335 32.97 11.85 20.41
C ASP A 335 32.26 10.97 19.35
N GLN A 336 32.94 9.95 18.88
CA GLN A 336 32.43 9.05 17.82
C GLN A 336 31.14 8.34 18.26
N GLU A 337 31.06 7.89 19.51
CA GLU A 337 29.92 7.18 20.08
C GLU A 337 28.67 8.09 20.15
N ALA A 338 28.83 9.33 20.62
CA ALA A 338 27.72 10.29 20.70
C ALA A 338 27.22 10.73 19.33
N ASN A 339 28.10 10.85 18.34
CA ASN A 339 27.72 11.09 16.95
C ASN A 339 26.94 9.91 16.37
N ALA A 340 27.44 8.68 16.54
CA ALA A 340 26.77 7.47 16.09
C ALA A 340 25.37 7.33 16.71
N LEU A 341 25.25 7.56 18.02
CA LEU A 341 23.97 7.53 18.70
C LEU A 341 22.98 8.56 18.14
N THR A 342 23.43 9.81 17.92
CA THR A 342 22.57 10.85 17.40
C THR A 342 22.05 10.50 15.99
N VAL A 343 22.90 9.98 15.12
CA VAL A 343 22.54 9.54 13.77
C VAL A 343 21.56 8.39 13.84
N ASN A 344 21.82 7.39 14.69
CA ASN A 344 20.96 6.22 14.84
C ASN A 344 19.57 6.58 15.38
N LEU A 345 19.46 7.52 16.31
CA LEU A 345 18.16 7.97 16.84
C LEU A 345 17.32 8.70 15.77
N ASP A 346 17.95 9.57 14.98
CA ASP A 346 17.28 10.24 13.84
C ASP A 346 16.87 9.20 12.77
N ALA A 347 17.75 8.23 12.49
CA ALA A 347 17.49 7.16 11.54
C ALA A 347 16.33 6.25 11.98
N ALA A 348 16.20 5.94 13.26
CA ALA A 348 15.10 5.12 13.78
C ALA A 348 13.71 5.72 13.49
N GLU A 349 13.57 7.04 13.60
CA GLU A 349 12.33 7.75 13.23
C GLU A 349 12.02 7.62 11.73
N GLU A 350 13.04 7.80 10.89
CA GLU A 350 12.89 7.72 9.45
C GLU A 350 12.63 6.27 9.00
N VAL A 351 13.32 5.27 9.56
CA VAL A 351 13.04 3.85 9.30
C VAL A 351 11.56 3.54 9.57
N ALA A 352 11.06 3.91 10.75
CA ALA A 352 9.63 3.70 11.09
C ALA A 352 8.69 4.42 10.10
N ARG A 353 9.05 5.63 9.64
CA ARG A 353 8.30 6.37 8.61
C ARG A 353 8.31 5.63 7.28
N GLN A 354 9.47 5.14 6.84
CA GLN A 354 9.63 4.41 5.58
C GLN A 354 8.85 3.10 5.58
N LEU A 355 8.86 2.34 6.68
CA LEU A 355 8.07 1.12 6.82
C LEU A 355 6.56 1.39 6.61
N ARG A 356 6.05 2.49 7.17
CA ARG A 356 4.64 2.90 6.98
C ARG A 356 4.37 3.43 5.58
N LEU A 357 5.24 4.29 5.07
CA LEU A 357 5.06 4.99 3.79
C LEU A 357 5.08 4.01 2.62
N ARG A 358 5.99 3.03 2.65
CA ARG A 358 6.12 1.99 1.62
C ARG A 358 5.27 0.74 1.88
N ASP A 359 4.53 0.67 3.00
CA ASP A 359 3.82 -0.54 3.44
C ASP A 359 4.72 -1.79 3.53
N MET A 360 6.01 -1.61 3.84
CA MET A 360 6.97 -2.71 3.95
C MET A 360 6.56 -3.70 5.04
N GLY A 361 6.52 -4.98 4.74
CA GLY A 361 6.11 -6.02 5.67
C GLY A 361 6.88 -7.31 5.49
N GLY A 362 6.90 -8.15 6.50
CA GLY A 362 7.73 -9.35 6.57
C GLY A 362 8.87 -9.16 7.55
N ILE A 363 10.06 -9.63 7.19
CA ILE A 363 11.29 -9.49 7.98
C ILE A 363 12.06 -8.29 7.46
N ILE A 364 12.42 -7.38 8.36
CA ILE A 364 13.22 -6.19 8.06
C ILE A 364 14.45 -6.22 8.95
N ILE A 365 15.62 -6.12 8.36
CA ILE A 365 16.90 -6.00 9.05
C ILE A 365 17.40 -4.57 8.88
N VAL A 366 17.72 -3.93 9.98
CA VAL A 366 18.26 -2.57 9.98
C VAL A 366 19.68 -2.62 10.53
N ASP A 367 20.64 -2.18 9.72
CA ASP A 367 22.04 -2.06 10.07
C ASP A 367 22.30 -0.62 10.54
N PHE A 368 22.37 -0.48 11.88
CA PHE A 368 22.65 0.79 12.52
C PHE A 368 24.17 0.98 12.70
N ILE A 369 24.60 2.23 12.79
CA ILE A 369 26.01 2.52 13.08
C ILE A 369 26.37 1.91 14.44
N ASP A 370 27.52 1.24 14.50
CA ASP A 370 27.98 0.53 15.69
C ASP A 370 27.98 1.36 16.96
N LEU A 371 27.42 0.81 18.02
CA LEU A 371 27.38 1.40 19.35
C LEU A 371 28.10 0.46 20.33
N LYS A 372 29.16 0.93 20.97
CA LYS A 372 29.98 0.16 21.93
C LYS A 372 29.26 0.02 23.27
N GLN A 373 28.63 1.10 23.75
CA GLN A 373 27.99 1.15 25.05
C GLN A 373 26.63 0.47 25.06
N GLU A 374 26.42 -0.48 25.99
CA GLU A 374 25.14 -1.18 26.15
C GLU A 374 23.96 -0.22 26.44
N LYS A 375 24.22 0.84 27.21
CA LYS A 375 23.23 1.89 27.50
C LYS A 375 22.69 2.53 26.20
N ASN A 376 23.57 2.83 25.25
CA ASN A 376 23.22 3.45 23.98
C ASN A 376 22.45 2.46 23.08
N ARG A 377 22.82 1.18 23.09
CA ARG A 377 22.05 0.12 22.38
C ARG A 377 20.64 -0.03 22.94
N LYS A 378 20.47 0.03 24.27
CA LYS A 378 19.13 0.02 24.90
C LYS A 378 18.32 1.24 24.49
N LEU A 379 18.90 2.44 24.54
CA LEU A 379 18.25 3.68 24.15
C LEU A 379 17.81 3.65 22.69
N LEU A 380 18.65 3.15 21.78
CA LEU A 380 18.28 2.97 20.36
C LEU A 380 17.08 2.02 20.19
N THR A 381 17.10 0.90 20.92
CA THR A 381 16.00 -0.08 20.88
C THR A 381 14.67 0.53 21.37
N GLU A 382 14.72 1.29 22.45
CA GLU A 382 13.56 1.98 22.99
C GLU A 382 13.04 3.04 22.01
N LYS A 383 13.94 3.82 21.41
CA LYS A 383 13.60 4.81 20.37
C LYS A 383 12.94 4.17 19.17
N MET A 384 13.45 3.01 18.68
CA MET A 384 12.86 2.28 17.57
C MET A 384 11.45 1.78 17.92
N ARG A 385 11.24 1.25 19.14
CA ARG A 385 9.92 0.82 19.61
C ARG A 385 8.95 2.00 19.73
N GLU A 386 9.41 3.13 20.24
CA GLU A 386 8.63 4.37 20.32
C GLU A 386 8.21 4.86 18.92
N ALA A 387 9.14 4.91 17.97
CA ALA A 387 8.87 5.32 16.59
C ALA A 387 7.85 4.41 15.88
N MET A 388 7.85 3.11 16.23
CA MET A 388 6.90 2.12 15.70
C MET A 388 5.57 2.08 16.46
N ALA A 389 5.44 2.69 17.64
CA ALA A 389 4.23 2.60 18.49
C ALA A 389 2.94 3.06 17.79
N ASN A 390 3.05 4.01 16.85
CA ASN A 390 1.93 4.54 16.07
C ASN A 390 1.62 3.72 14.81
N ASP A 391 2.40 2.67 14.50
CA ASP A 391 2.10 1.80 13.37
C ASP A 391 0.86 0.95 13.66
N LYS A 392 -0.06 0.92 12.71
CA LYS A 392 -1.32 0.15 12.80
C LYS A 392 -1.11 -1.34 12.50
N ALA A 393 -0.08 -1.68 11.72
CA ALA A 393 0.27 -3.05 11.44
C ALA A 393 0.87 -3.71 12.69
N LYS A 394 0.53 -4.97 12.94
CA LYS A 394 1.14 -5.74 14.03
C LYS A 394 2.63 -5.92 13.73
N HIS A 395 3.47 -5.51 14.67
CA HIS A 395 4.92 -5.53 14.52
C HIS A 395 5.60 -5.92 15.84
N GLN A 396 6.85 -6.33 15.72
CA GLN A 396 7.73 -6.63 16.85
C GLN A 396 9.14 -6.12 16.52
N VAL A 397 9.76 -5.42 17.46
CA VAL A 397 11.14 -4.93 17.37
C VAL A 397 11.97 -5.73 18.37
N LEU A 398 12.96 -6.48 17.89
CA LEU A 398 13.89 -7.24 18.70
C LEU A 398 15.08 -6.36 19.12
N PRO A 399 15.73 -6.68 20.26
CA PRO A 399 16.97 -6.01 20.63
C PRO A 399 18.07 -6.23 19.57
N PRO A 400 19.12 -5.37 19.53
CA PRO A 400 20.23 -5.56 18.61
C PRO A 400 20.89 -6.91 18.81
N THR A 401 21.27 -7.54 17.71
CA THR A 401 22.12 -8.75 17.72
C THR A 401 23.52 -8.41 18.23
N LYS A 402 24.38 -9.43 18.38
CA LYS A 402 25.82 -9.24 18.71
C LYS A 402 26.55 -8.38 17.66
N PHE A 403 26.04 -8.34 16.44
CA PHE A 403 26.57 -7.56 15.30
C PHE A 403 25.90 -6.19 15.13
N GLY A 404 25.12 -5.71 16.11
CA GLY A 404 24.48 -4.41 16.02
C GLY A 404 23.17 -4.34 15.21
N LEU A 405 22.77 -5.43 14.53
CA LEU A 405 21.59 -5.46 13.68
C LEU A 405 20.29 -5.48 14.48
N ILE A 406 19.35 -4.59 14.16
CA ILE A 406 17.99 -4.61 14.70
C ILE A 406 17.06 -5.33 13.72
N GLN A 407 16.41 -6.38 14.21
CA GLN A 407 15.41 -7.14 13.46
C GLN A 407 14.01 -6.64 13.80
N ILE A 408 13.22 -6.34 12.76
CA ILE A 408 11.82 -5.95 12.86
C ILE A 408 10.98 -6.96 12.09
N THR A 409 9.91 -7.46 12.71
CA THR A 409 8.87 -8.20 11.99
C THR A 409 7.62 -7.34 11.91
N ARG A 410 7.04 -7.19 10.71
CA ARG A 410 5.84 -6.40 10.46
C ARG A 410 4.85 -7.18 9.62
N GLN A 411 3.59 -7.23 10.03
CA GLN A 411 2.55 -7.92 9.31
C GLN A 411 2.31 -7.25 7.95
N ARG A 412 2.34 -8.04 6.86
CA ARG A 412 1.90 -7.59 5.53
C ARG A 412 0.38 -7.43 5.54
N VAL A 413 -0.10 -6.20 5.56
CA VAL A 413 -1.52 -5.87 5.54
C VAL A 413 -1.99 -5.60 4.11
N ARG A 414 -1.11 -5.02 3.28
CA ARG A 414 -1.33 -4.62 1.89
C ARG A 414 -0.12 -4.97 1.04
N PRO A 415 -0.26 -4.93 -0.29
CA PRO A 415 0.89 -4.93 -1.19
C PRO A 415 1.82 -3.78 -0.84
N GLU A 416 3.10 -4.02 -0.97
CA GLU A 416 4.12 -2.99 -0.80
C GLU A 416 3.94 -1.92 -1.88
N MET A 417 4.12 -0.66 -1.47
CA MET A 417 4.03 0.47 -2.39
C MET A 417 5.40 0.74 -2.98
N THR A 418 5.55 0.44 -4.26
CA THR A 418 6.69 0.82 -5.08
C THR A 418 6.30 1.98 -5.98
N ILE A 419 7.14 3.00 -6.05
CA ILE A 419 7.02 4.12 -6.99
C ILE A 419 8.35 4.20 -7.71
N GLU A 420 8.33 3.94 -9.00
CA GLU A 420 9.50 4.15 -9.85
C GLU A 420 9.75 5.65 -9.94
N THR A 421 10.81 6.10 -9.29
CA THR A 421 11.24 7.51 -9.29
C THR A 421 12.29 7.79 -10.35
N GLU A 422 12.86 6.73 -10.94
CA GLU A 422 13.92 6.76 -11.95
C GLU A 422 13.59 5.73 -13.03
N GLU A 423 13.87 6.07 -14.28
CA GLU A 423 13.79 5.16 -15.40
C GLU A 423 15.22 4.79 -15.84
N ASN A 424 15.39 3.58 -16.35
CA ASN A 424 16.67 3.19 -16.93
C ASN A 424 17.00 4.13 -18.10
N CYS A 425 18.22 4.66 -18.08
CA CYS A 425 18.68 5.49 -19.18
C CYS A 425 18.57 4.72 -20.51
N PRO A 426 17.80 5.22 -21.51
CA PRO A 426 17.60 4.50 -22.76
C PRO A 426 18.92 4.34 -23.55
N MET A 427 19.94 5.18 -23.28
CA MET A 427 21.23 5.10 -23.95
C MET A 427 22.11 3.94 -23.44
N CYS A 428 22.13 3.70 -22.13
CA CYS A 428 22.99 2.68 -21.53
C CYS A 428 22.21 1.55 -20.84
N SER A 429 20.88 1.53 -20.96
CA SER A 429 20.01 0.52 -20.31
C SER A 429 20.31 0.32 -18.81
N GLY A 430 20.75 1.38 -18.12
CA GLY A 430 21.08 1.36 -16.72
C GLY A 430 22.55 1.06 -16.37
N ASN A 431 23.39 0.71 -17.35
CA ASN A 431 24.80 0.32 -17.13
C ASN A 431 25.72 1.51 -16.79
N GLY A 432 25.28 2.75 -17.00
CA GLY A 432 26.11 3.97 -16.83
C GLY A 432 27.27 4.07 -17.83
N LYS A 433 27.41 3.11 -18.72
CA LYS A 433 28.44 3.06 -19.77
C LYS A 433 27.77 2.79 -21.11
N ILE A 434 28.33 3.37 -22.18
CA ILE A 434 27.96 3.10 -23.57
C ILE A 434 29.17 2.54 -24.30
N ASP A 435 28.95 1.79 -25.34
CA ASP A 435 30.01 1.31 -26.20
C ASP A 435 30.83 2.48 -26.77
N SER A 436 32.10 2.23 -27.09
CA SER A 436 32.95 3.28 -27.62
C SER A 436 32.41 3.78 -28.96
N SER A 437 32.17 5.08 -29.08
CA SER A 437 31.74 5.71 -30.34
C SER A 437 32.76 5.57 -31.47
N LEU A 438 34.03 5.29 -31.12
CA LEU A 438 35.09 5.02 -32.09
C LEU A 438 34.81 3.75 -32.91
N LEU A 439 34.19 2.73 -32.30
CA LEU A 439 33.86 1.48 -32.98
C LEU A 439 32.64 1.60 -33.89
N LEU A 440 31.75 2.57 -33.67
CA LEU A 440 30.55 2.74 -34.48
C LEU A 440 30.86 3.01 -35.97
N ILE A 441 31.82 3.86 -36.22
CA ILE A 441 32.21 4.20 -37.58
C ILE A 441 32.73 2.97 -38.32
N GLU A 442 33.56 2.16 -37.64
CA GLU A 442 34.05 0.89 -38.21
C GLU A 442 32.93 -0.14 -38.43
N GLN A 443 31.99 -0.23 -37.49
CA GLN A 443 30.82 -1.11 -37.60
C GLN A 443 29.96 -0.72 -38.83
N ILE A 444 29.71 0.58 -39.01
CA ILE A 444 28.97 1.09 -40.16
C ILE A 444 29.74 0.78 -41.46
N GLU A 445 31.06 0.98 -41.48
CA GLU A 445 31.86 0.68 -42.63
C GLU A 445 31.89 -0.83 -42.99
N ARG A 446 32.01 -1.71 -41.97
CA ARG A 446 31.90 -3.17 -42.15
C ARG A 446 30.53 -3.55 -42.71
N LYS A 447 29.44 -2.95 -42.18
CA LYS A 447 28.09 -3.19 -42.69
C LYS A 447 27.94 -2.75 -44.15
N ILE A 448 28.49 -1.58 -44.53
CA ILE A 448 28.53 -1.12 -45.90
C ILE A 448 29.23 -2.16 -46.79
N ASN A 449 30.37 -2.68 -46.35
CA ASN A 449 31.12 -3.69 -47.13
C ASN A 449 30.32 -4.97 -47.32
N THR A 450 29.62 -5.45 -46.27
CA THR A 450 28.72 -6.62 -46.40
C THR A 450 27.60 -6.38 -47.43
N LEU A 451 26.96 -5.20 -47.37
CA LEU A 451 25.87 -4.86 -48.31
C LEU A 451 26.35 -4.75 -49.76
N ILE A 452 27.60 -4.35 -49.97
CA ILE A 452 28.22 -4.32 -51.30
C ILE A 452 28.43 -5.75 -51.83
N GLN A 453 28.86 -6.68 -50.97
CA GLN A 453 28.99 -8.10 -51.32
C GLN A 453 27.64 -8.73 -51.66
N GLU A 454 26.56 -8.23 -51.09
CA GLU A 454 25.17 -8.60 -51.43
C GLU A 454 24.65 -7.92 -52.72
N HIS A 455 25.52 -7.31 -53.51
CA HIS A 455 25.23 -6.66 -54.81
C HIS A 455 24.30 -5.42 -54.73
N GLN A 456 24.18 -4.75 -53.59
CA GLN A 456 23.40 -3.53 -53.49
C GLN A 456 24.12 -2.33 -54.13
N ASN A 457 23.47 -1.68 -55.11
CA ASN A 457 24.04 -0.52 -55.82
C ASN A 457 23.84 0.82 -55.08
N LYS A 458 22.79 0.92 -54.28
CA LYS A 458 22.47 2.09 -53.42
C LYS A 458 22.34 1.63 -52.00
N ILE A 459 23.09 2.22 -51.09
CA ILE A 459 23.11 1.89 -49.68
C ILE A 459 22.70 3.13 -48.90
N GLU A 460 21.59 3.06 -48.18
CA GLU A 460 21.13 4.12 -47.29
C GLU A 460 21.18 3.61 -45.86
N ILE A 461 21.98 4.30 -45.00
CA ILE A 461 22.11 4.00 -43.60
C ILE A 461 21.57 5.21 -42.78
N LYS A 462 20.67 4.93 -41.91
CA LYS A 462 20.12 5.91 -40.95
C LYS A 462 20.87 5.81 -39.65
N THR A 463 21.23 6.94 -39.10
CA THR A 463 21.93 7.08 -37.80
C THR A 463 21.37 8.24 -37.01
N HIS A 464 21.67 8.31 -35.71
CA HIS A 464 21.34 9.47 -34.91
C HIS A 464 21.87 10.76 -35.58
N PRO A 465 21.15 11.90 -35.50
CA PRO A 465 21.53 13.17 -36.17
C PRO A 465 22.96 13.61 -35.93
N PHE A 466 23.48 13.49 -34.69
CA PHE A 466 24.87 13.82 -34.37
C PHE A 466 25.88 12.96 -35.12
N VAL A 467 25.61 11.65 -35.26
CA VAL A 467 26.49 10.71 -35.99
C VAL A 467 26.40 10.99 -37.48
N ALA A 468 25.20 11.20 -38.03
CA ALA A 468 25.01 11.57 -39.41
C ALA A 468 25.76 12.86 -39.76
N SER A 469 25.66 13.88 -38.90
CA SER A 469 26.38 15.14 -39.04
C SER A 469 27.90 14.92 -39.04
N TYR A 470 28.40 14.14 -38.07
CA TYR A 470 29.84 13.84 -37.96
C TYR A 470 30.36 13.12 -39.23
N ILE A 471 29.69 12.10 -39.72
CA ILE A 471 30.10 11.32 -40.91
C ILE A 471 30.03 12.17 -42.18
N ASN A 472 29.10 13.12 -42.28
CA ASN A 472 28.89 13.98 -43.42
C ASN A 472 29.73 15.27 -43.36
N LYS A 473 30.28 15.66 -42.20
CA LYS A 473 31.07 16.89 -41.98
C LYS A 473 32.45 16.77 -42.69
N LYS A 474 32.91 17.85 -43.31
CA LYS A 474 34.25 17.96 -43.84
C LYS A 474 35.19 18.42 -42.71
N GLU A 475 36.35 17.76 -42.58
CA GLU A 475 37.38 18.09 -41.54
C GLU A 475 38.29 19.25 -41.89
N GLY A 476 38.10 19.89 -43.01
CA GLY A 476 38.91 21.04 -43.48
C GLY A 476 38.62 21.41 -44.92
N TRP A 477 39.20 22.53 -45.41
CA TRP A 477 38.91 23.07 -46.75
C TRP A 477 39.26 22.10 -47.88
N PHE A 478 40.31 21.27 -47.71
CA PHE A 478 40.77 20.31 -48.72
C PHE A 478 40.47 18.86 -48.37
N SER A 479 39.72 18.54 -47.29
CA SER A 479 39.41 17.18 -46.86
C SER A 479 38.02 16.71 -47.31
N PHE A 480 37.90 15.41 -47.58
CA PHE A 480 36.61 14.77 -47.86
C PHE A 480 35.97 14.30 -46.55
N SER A 481 34.62 14.41 -46.45
CA SER A 481 33.88 13.79 -45.36
C SER A 481 34.04 12.26 -45.39
N ILE A 482 33.83 11.60 -44.24
CA ILE A 482 33.90 10.12 -44.11
C ILE A 482 33.00 9.47 -45.15
N CYS A 483 31.75 9.94 -45.29
CA CYS A 483 30.82 9.45 -46.30
C CYS A 483 31.35 9.56 -47.72
N LYS A 484 32.05 10.69 -48.10
CA LYS A 484 32.67 10.85 -49.41
C LYS A 484 33.86 9.95 -49.60
N LYS A 485 34.67 9.69 -48.53
CA LYS A 485 35.77 8.73 -48.55
C LYS A 485 35.24 7.33 -48.85
N TRP A 486 34.17 6.93 -48.24
CA TRP A 486 33.50 5.63 -48.52
C TRP A 486 32.95 5.55 -49.94
N LYS A 487 32.25 6.58 -50.46
CA LYS A 487 31.77 6.62 -51.86
C LYS A 487 32.92 6.42 -52.84
N LYS A 488 34.07 7.07 -52.60
CA LYS A 488 35.26 6.95 -53.48
C LYS A 488 35.89 5.56 -53.36
N LYS A 489 36.03 5.05 -52.13
CA LYS A 489 36.65 3.73 -51.86
C LYS A 489 35.86 2.58 -52.48
N TYR A 490 34.56 2.59 -52.30
CA TYR A 490 33.70 1.48 -52.72
C TYR A 490 33.03 1.66 -54.09
N LYS A 491 33.17 2.84 -54.70
CA LYS A 491 32.54 3.19 -55.99
C LYS A 491 31.02 2.91 -56.01
N ARG A 492 30.33 3.18 -54.91
CA ARG A 492 28.89 2.96 -54.69
C ARG A 492 28.21 4.23 -54.16
N ASN A 493 26.88 4.30 -54.39
CA ASN A 493 26.09 5.41 -53.88
C ASN A 493 25.69 5.12 -52.40
N ILE A 494 26.45 5.70 -51.45
CA ILE A 494 26.24 5.56 -50.01
C ILE A 494 25.64 6.85 -49.48
N ILE A 495 24.50 6.75 -48.80
CA ILE A 495 23.78 7.88 -48.18
C ILE A 495 23.70 7.63 -46.69
N ILE A 496 24.15 8.62 -45.89
CA ILE A 496 23.96 8.61 -44.45
C ILE A 496 22.94 9.68 -44.13
N SER A 497 21.78 9.26 -43.65
CA SER A 497 20.64 10.12 -43.29
C SER A 497 20.37 10.14 -41.79
N PRO A 498 19.92 11.28 -41.23
CA PRO A 498 19.59 11.36 -39.82
C PRO A 498 18.23 10.70 -39.54
N ASP A 499 18.09 10.04 -38.37
CA ASP A 499 16.83 9.56 -37.82
C ASP A 499 16.84 9.77 -36.30
N GLU A 500 15.98 10.67 -35.80
CA GLU A 500 15.90 11.04 -34.39
C GLU A 500 15.39 9.92 -33.47
N ARG A 501 14.79 8.88 -34.06
CA ARG A 501 14.28 7.74 -33.30
C ARG A 501 15.37 6.74 -32.93
N LEU A 502 16.58 6.86 -33.53
CA LEU A 502 17.70 5.99 -33.22
C LEU A 502 18.53 6.52 -32.06
N HIS A 503 19.00 5.65 -31.20
CA HIS A 503 19.98 5.99 -30.19
C HIS A 503 21.35 6.40 -30.79
N LEU A 504 22.17 7.13 -30.00
CA LEU A 504 23.43 7.68 -30.46
C LEU A 504 24.34 6.66 -31.15
N LEU A 505 24.39 5.43 -30.66
CA LEU A 505 25.24 4.36 -31.20
C LEU A 505 24.47 3.34 -32.05
N GLN A 506 23.24 3.63 -32.39
CA GLN A 506 22.40 2.76 -33.20
C GLN A 506 22.39 3.24 -34.66
N TYR A 507 22.38 2.28 -35.57
CA TYR A 507 22.15 2.54 -37.00
C TYR A 507 21.17 1.50 -37.55
N SER A 508 20.48 1.87 -38.61
CA SER A 508 19.62 0.99 -39.38
C SER A 508 19.90 1.11 -40.87
N VAL A 509 19.77 -0.01 -41.60
CA VAL A 509 19.86 -0.05 -43.04
C VAL A 509 18.46 0.07 -43.59
N LYS A 510 18.25 0.97 -44.54
CA LYS A 510 17.00 1.01 -45.29
C LYS A 510 17.05 -0.08 -46.36
N ASN A 511 16.27 -1.13 -46.17
CA ASN A 511 16.06 -2.13 -47.24
C ASN A 511 15.24 -1.47 -48.35
N ASN A 512 15.78 -1.48 -49.58
CA ASN A 512 15.05 -1.06 -50.78
C ASN A 512 14.09 -2.13 -51.21
#